data_8f58a69604ec3430e34cc476a1a65c8a
#
_entry.id   8f58a69604ec3430e34cc476a1a65c8a
#
_cell.length_a   1.000
_cell.length_b   1.000
_cell.length_c   1.000
_cell.angle_alpha   90.00
_cell.angle_beta   90.00
_cell.angle_gamma   90.00
#
_symmetry.space_group_name_H-M   'P 1'
#
loop_
_entity.id
_entity.type
_entity.pdbx_description
1 polymer ?
#
loop_
_entity_poly.entity_id
_entity_poly.type
_entity_poly.pdbx_seq_one_letter_code
_entity_poly.pdbx_strand_id
1 'polypeptide(L)'
;DPIERFNITATFRYTNARVELEGKGLVEKPMTSQYKGVLNLQYATNLNRWIFDFTASVNGPCRVYDFMKDMDGIKKVNGKFYSPVYPLLYAQVTRRFKGWDVYVGAENLTNFRQKDVLVGTPGADGYVNPRMASFDASCIWGPLMGIKAHVGFRFTLWKKA
;
A
#
# COMPACT_ATOMS: atom_id res chain seq x y z
N ASP A 1 -12.26 -24.18 -8.68
CA ASP A 1 -10.79 -23.99 -8.83
C ASP A 1 -10.34 -24.67 -10.11
N PRO A 2 -9.80 -23.93 -11.09
CA PRO A 2 -9.38 -24.51 -12.38
C PRO A 2 -8.19 -25.45 -12.27
N ILE A 3 -7.45 -25.38 -11.15
CA ILE A 3 -6.32 -26.24 -10.83
C ILE A 3 -6.44 -26.62 -9.35
N GLU A 4 -6.39 -27.92 -9.06
CA GLU A 4 -6.39 -28.40 -7.67
C GLU A 4 -5.32 -27.68 -6.83
N ARG A 5 -5.70 -27.20 -5.65
CA ARG A 5 -4.81 -26.56 -4.67
C ARG A 5 -4.27 -25.18 -5.06
N PHE A 6 -4.74 -24.62 -6.17
CA PHE A 6 -4.39 -23.28 -6.59
C PHE A 6 -5.61 -22.37 -6.51
N ASN A 7 -5.50 -21.31 -5.73
CA ASN A 7 -6.55 -20.32 -5.55
C ASN A 7 -6.10 -19.00 -6.14
N ILE A 8 -6.96 -18.37 -6.94
CA ILE A 8 -6.74 -17.05 -7.53
C ILE A 8 -7.88 -16.14 -7.08
N THR A 9 -7.54 -15.05 -6.44
CA THR A 9 -8.50 -13.99 -6.11
C THR A 9 -8.08 -12.69 -6.76
N ALA A 10 -8.94 -12.13 -7.59
CA ALA A 10 -8.73 -10.81 -8.21
C ALA A 10 -9.82 -9.85 -7.75
N THR A 11 -9.41 -8.65 -7.35
CA THR A 11 -10.31 -7.59 -6.93
C THR A 11 -9.92 -6.29 -7.60
N PHE A 12 -10.90 -5.58 -8.12
CA PHE A 12 -10.72 -4.23 -8.64
C PHE A 12 -11.73 -3.29 -7.99
N ARG A 13 -11.24 -2.14 -7.56
CA ARG A 13 -12.07 -1.06 -7.00
C ARG A 13 -11.79 0.22 -7.77
N TYR A 14 -12.86 0.87 -8.21
CA TYR A 14 -12.83 2.25 -8.71
C TYR A 14 -13.53 3.17 -7.71
N THR A 15 -12.98 4.35 -7.47
CA THR A 15 -13.49 5.31 -6.49
C THR A 15 -13.58 6.70 -7.13
N ASN A 16 -14.78 7.24 -7.22
CA ASN A 16 -15.03 8.64 -7.60
C ASN A 16 -15.56 9.40 -6.39
N ALA A 17 -14.66 9.78 -5.50
CA ALA A 17 -15.00 10.53 -4.31
C ALA A 17 -14.90 12.02 -4.58
N ARG A 18 -15.93 12.76 -4.21
CA ARG A 18 -15.98 14.22 -4.35
C ARG A 18 -16.40 14.86 -3.03
N VAL A 19 -15.95 16.07 -2.81
CA VAL A 19 -16.27 16.89 -1.64
C VAL A 19 -16.61 18.30 -2.09
N GLU A 20 -17.61 18.88 -1.48
CA GLU A 20 -17.95 20.27 -1.70
C GLU A 20 -17.05 21.14 -0.83
N LEU A 21 -16.36 22.07 -1.47
CA LEU A 21 -15.56 23.09 -0.79
C LEU A 21 -16.18 24.45 -1.02
N GLU A 22 -16.30 25.22 0.07
CA GLU A 22 -16.81 26.57 0.04
C GLU A 22 -16.04 27.42 -0.99
N GLY A 23 -16.77 28.09 -1.89
CA GLY A 23 -16.20 28.91 -2.96
C GLY A 23 -15.60 28.14 -4.15
N LYS A 24 -15.49 26.79 -4.11
CA LYS A 24 -14.93 25.97 -5.22
C LYS A 24 -15.92 24.94 -5.77
N GLY A 25 -17.09 24.77 -5.12
CA GLY A 25 -18.08 23.77 -5.51
C GLY A 25 -17.58 22.32 -5.32
N LEU A 26 -18.11 21.39 -6.12
CA LEU A 26 -17.83 19.97 -6.01
C LEU A 26 -16.47 19.63 -6.63
N VAL A 27 -15.50 19.28 -5.81
CA VAL A 27 -14.12 18.94 -6.22
C VAL A 27 -13.79 17.49 -5.88
N GLU A 28 -12.84 16.91 -6.61
CA GLU A 28 -12.31 15.58 -6.29
C GLU A 28 -11.67 15.57 -4.91
N LYS A 29 -12.06 14.58 -4.08
CA LYS A 29 -11.55 14.46 -2.69
C LYS A 29 -10.05 14.16 -2.70
N PRO A 30 -9.22 15.00 -2.09
CA PRO A 30 -7.79 14.74 -1.98
C PRO A 30 -7.49 13.45 -1.21
N MET A 31 -6.30 12.88 -1.41
CA MET A 31 -5.75 11.72 -0.71
C MET A 31 -6.60 10.44 -0.83
N THR A 32 -7.46 10.39 -1.85
CA THR A 32 -8.29 9.21 -2.13
C THR A 32 -7.87 8.61 -3.47
N SER A 33 -7.35 7.37 -3.44
CA SER A 33 -6.93 6.66 -4.66
C SER A 33 -8.11 6.42 -5.59
N GLN A 34 -7.94 6.78 -6.87
CA GLN A 34 -8.98 6.65 -7.90
C GLN A 34 -9.31 5.18 -8.20
N TYR A 35 -8.33 4.29 -8.11
CA TYR A 35 -8.55 2.85 -8.28
C TYR A 35 -7.54 2.03 -7.48
N LYS A 36 -7.89 0.79 -7.22
CA LYS A 36 -7.01 -0.22 -6.64
C LYS A 36 -7.30 -1.58 -7.25
N GLY A 37 -6.26 -2.23 -7.76
CA GLY A 37 -6.29 -3.62 -8.20
C GLY A 37 -5.54 -4.50 -7.21
N VAL A 38 -6.05 -5.70 -6.93
CA VAL A 38 -5.38 -6.70 -6.09
C VAL A 38 -5.52 -8.05 -6.77
N LEU A 39 -4.41 -8.75 -6.89
CA LEU A 39 -4.35 -10.15 -7.34
C LEU A 39 -3.65 -10.95 -6.24
N ASN A 40 -4.34 -11.94 -5.70
CA ASN A 40 -3.78 -12.91 -4.77
C ASN A 40 -3.71 -14.28 -5.44
N LEU A 41 -2.57 -14.92 -5.32
CA LEU A 41 -2.28 -16.26 -5.80
C LEU A 41 -1.87 -17.10 -4.60
N GLN A 42 -2.59 -18.19 -4.35
CA GLN A 42 -2.26 -19.13 -3.29
C GLN A 42 -2.11 -20.53 -3.86
N TYR A 43 -1.03 -21.18 -3.53
CA TYR A 43 -0.79 -22.58 -3.87
C TYR A 43 -0.50 -23.40 -2.61
N ALA A 44 -1.20 -24.52 -2.46
CA ALA A 44 -1.02 -25.45 -1.34
C ALA A 44 -0.57 -26.82 -1.85
N THR A 45 0.50 -27.36 -1.29
CA THR A 45 0.97 -28.72 -1.61
C THR A 45 0.05 -29.78 -1.00
N ASN A 46 0.29 -31.06 -1.34
CA ASN A 46 -0.43 -32.21 -0.76
C ASN A 46 -0.54 -32.09 0.77
N LEU A 47 -1.73 -32.38 1.29
CA LEU A 47 -2.06 -32.31 2.72
C LEU A 47 -1.81 -30.93 3.32
N ASN A 48 -1.77 -29.87 2.48
CA ASN A 48 -1.50 -28.48 2.90
C ASN A 48 -0.21 -28.34 3.74
N ARG A 49 0.81 -29.15 3.47
CA ARG A 49 2.07 -29.09 4.23
C ARG A 49 2.85 -27.82 3.97
N TRP A 50 2.85 -27.33 2.72
CA TRP A 50 3.39 -26.05 2.33
C TRP A 50 2.31 -25.22 1.68
N ILE A 51 2.25 -23.95 2.04
CA ILE A 51 1.36 -22.97 1.44
C ILE A 51 2.21 -21.80 1.00
N PHE A 52 2.05 -21.43 -0.25
CA PHE A 52 2.71 -20.29 -0.88
C PHE A 52 1.64 -19.25 -1.18
N ASP A 53 1.80 -18.06 -0.62
CA ASP A 53 0.92 -16.93 -0.85
C ASP A 53 1.70 -15.82 -1.57
N PHE A 54 1.15 -15.31 -2.64
CA PHE A 54 1.68 -14.15 -3.34
C PHE A 54 0.56 -13.17 -3.61
N THR A 55 0.76 -11.90 -3.25
CA THR A 55 -0.19 -10.84 -3.51
C THR A 55 0.48 -9.70 -4.24
N ALA A 56 -0.08 -9.32 -5.37
CA ALA A 56 0.26 -8.12 -6.10
C ALA A 56 -0.88 -7.10 -5.96
N SER A 57 -0.58 -5.87 -5.60
CA SER A 57 -1.54 -4.78 -5.63
C SER A 57 -1.01 -3.59 -6.43
N VAL A 58 -1.88 -2.94 -7.18
CA VAL A 58 -1.63 -1.69 -7.88
C VAL A 58 -2.51 -0.62 -7.27
N ASN A 59 -1.90 0.44 -6.77
CA ASN A 59 -2.59 1.58 -6.22
C ASN A 59 -2.56 2.70 -7.25
N GLY A 60 -3.73 3.15 -7.67
CA GLY A 60 -3.92 4.24 -8.61
C GLY A 60 -3.57 5.60 -8.02
N PRO A 61 -3.50 6.64 -8.84
CA PRO A 61 -3.17 7.97 -8.38
C PRO A 61 -4.26 8.50 -7.45
N CYS A 62 -3.88 9.35 -6.52
CA CYS A 62 -4.81 10.17 -5.77
C CYS A 62 -4.51 11.64 -6.03
N ARG A 63 -5.54 12.48 -6.05
CA ARG A 63 -5.34 13.92 -6.04
C ARG A 63 -4.64 14.31 -4.75
N VAL A 64 -3.57 15.10 -4.86
CA VAL A 64 -2.88 15.67 -3.71
C VAL A 64 -3.20 17.15 -3.56
N TYR A 65 -2.87 17.74 -2.42
CA TYR A 65 -3.05 19.16 -2.19
C TYR A 65 -2.09 20.00 -3.04
N ASP A 66 -2.50 21.20 -3.42
CA ASP A 66 -1.73 22.05 -4.34
C ASP A 66 -0.35 22.44 -3.78
N PHE A 67 -0.19 22.51 -2.46
CA PHE A 67 1.10 22.78 -1.83
C PHE A 67 2.10 21.61 -1.93
N MET A 68 1.63 20.40 -2.26
CA MET A 68 2.47 19.22 -2.48
C MET A 68 3.05 19.12 -3.91
N LYS A 69 2.83 20.12 -4.74
CA LYS A 69 3.17 20.14 -6.19
C LYS A 69 4.62 19.80 -6.50
N ASP A 70 5.55 20.21 -5.62
CA ASP A 70 7.00 20.08 -5.81
C ASP A 70 7.58 18.81 -5.13
N MET A 71 6.72 17.98 -4.50
CA MET A 71 7.15 16.72 -3.88
C MET A 71 7.50 15.67 -4.93
N ASP A 72 8.42 14.76 -4.57
CA ASP A 72 8.91 13.71 -5.46
C ASP A 72 7.77 12.84 -6.01
N GLY A 73 7.79 12.60 -7.31
CA GLY A 73 6.81 11.77 -8.02
C GLY A 73 5.45 12.40 -8.29
N ILE A 74 5.16 13.60 -7.78
CA ILE A 74 3.89 14.28 -8.05
C ILE A 74 3.86 14.79 -9.51
N LYS A 75 2.73 14.55 -10.18
CA LYS A 75 2.52 14.94 -11.57
C LYS A 75 1.33 15.88 -11.71
N LYS A 76 1.48 16.88 -12.59
CA LYS A 76 0.39 17.78 -12.95
C LYS A 76 -0.40 17.20 -14.13
N VAL A 77 -1.71 17.03 -13.95
CA VAL A 77 -2.63 16.57 -14.99
C VAL A 77 -3.86 17.47 -14.98
N ASN A 78 -4.17 18.09 -16.12
CA ASN A 78 -5.32 19.00 -16.26
C ASN A 78 -5.42 20.07 -15.14
N GLY A 79 -4.28 20.67 -14.79
CA GLY A 79 -4.21 21.74 -13.78
C GLY A 79 -4.24 21.26 -12.33
N LYS A 80 -4.40 19.96 -12.07
CA LYS A 80 -4.41 19.34 -10.73
C LYS A 80 -3.16 18.49 -10.51
N PHE A 81 -2.82 18.22 -9.26
CA PHE A 81 -1.65 17.45 -8.89
C PHE A 81 -2.06 16.06 -8.38
N TYR A 82 -1.32 15.03 -8.82
CA TYR A 82 -1.60 13.63 -8.52
C TYR A 82 -0.36 12.87 -8.08
N SER A 83 -0.55 11.94 -7.14
CA SER A 83 0.48 10.98 -6.77
C SER A 83 0.79 10.01 -7.92
N PRO A 84 1.97 9.38 -7.95
CA PRO A 84 2.24 8.30 -8.90
C PRO A 84 1.36 7.08 -8.64
N VAL A 85 1.20 6.27 -9.68
CA VAL A 85 0.71 4.88 -9.55
C VAL A 85 1.86 4.04 -9.02
N TYR A 86 1.57 3.16 -8.06
CA TYR A 86 2.61 2.31 -7.51
C TYR A 86 2.13 0.88 -7.22
N PRO A 87 2.96 -0.12 -7.53
CA PRO A 87 2.71 -1.51 -7.17
C PRO A 87 3.26 -1.84 -5.78
N LEU A 88 2.59 -2.75 -5.09
CA LEU A 88 3.10 -3.39 -3.87
C LEU A 88 3.00 -4.90 -4.02
N LEU A 89 4.08 -5.59 -3.73
CA LEU A 89 4.16 -7.05 -3.78
C LEU A 89 4.38 -7.61 -2.38
N TYR A 90 3.72 -8.72 -2.09
CA TYR A 90 3.78 -9.44 -0.83
C TYR A 90 3.98 -10.91 -1.13
N ALA A 91 4.80 -11.60 -0.36
CA ALA A 91 4.97 -13.03 -0.47
C ALA A 91 5.12 -13.65 0.91
N GLN A 92 4.51 -14.83 1.09
CA GLN A 92 4.63 -15.60 2.32
C GLN A 92 4.70 -17.08 2.00
N VAL A 93 5.54 -17.79 2.72
CA VAL A 93 5.62 -19.26 2.70
C VAL A 93 5.27 -19.76 4.11
N THR A 94 4.33 -20.68 4.18
CA THR A 94 3.89 -21.30 5.44
C THR A 94 4.20 -22.80 5.39
N ARG A 95 4.86 -23.30 6.42
CA ARG A 95 5.03 -24.73 6.66
C ARG A 95 4.11 -25.19 7.76
N ARG A 96 3.25 -26.15 7.47
CA ARG A 96 2.30 -26.76 8.40
C ARG A 96 2.84 -28.05 9.01
N PHE A 97 2.72 -28.15 10.32
CA PHE A 97 3.02 -29.35 11.11
C PHE A 97 1.76 -29.80 11.87
N LYS A 98 1.85 -30.92 12.57
CA LYS A 98 0.73 -31.38 13.40
C LYS A 98 0.60 -30.49 14.64
N GLY A 99 -0.42 -29.63 14.65
CA GLY A 99 -0.72 -28.73 15.78
C GLY A 99 0.02 -27.38 15.78
N TRP A 100 0.89 -27.10 14.81
CA TRP A 100 1.57 -25.82 14.71
C TRP A 100 2.01 -25.49 13.27
N ASP A 101 2.19 -24.23 12.99
CA ASP A 101 2.62 -23.71 11.69
C ASP A 101 3.79 -22.75 11.91
N VAL A 102 4.73 -22.73 10.96
CA VAL A 102 5.76 -21.69 10.83
C VAL A 102 5.55 -20.96 9.52
N TYR A 103 5.69 -19.65 9.53
CA TYR A 103 5.63 -18.86 8.33
C TYR A 103 6.73 -17.82 8.27
N VAL A 104 7.18 -17.54 7.05
CA VAL A 104 8.10 -16.46 6.72
C VAL A 104 7.55 -15.71 5.54
N GLY A 105 7.61 -14.40 5.58
CA GLY A 105 7.10 -13.56 4.52
C GLY A 105 7.80 -12.22 4.43
N ALA A 106 7.48 -11.51 3.37
CA ALA A 106 7.93 -10.13 3.18
C ALA A 106 6.84 -9.29 2.54
N GLU A 107 6.78 -8.05 2.97
CA GLU A 107 5.87 -7.02 2.49
C GLU A 107 6.64 -5.98 1.70
N ASN A 108 5.95 -5.35 0.77
CA ASN A 108 6.50 -4.29 -0.07
C ASN A 108 7.80 -4.70 -0.78
N LEU A 109 7.80 -5.87 -1.44
CA LEU A 109 8.93 -6.40 -2.19
C LEU A 109 9.38 -5.47 -3.33
N THR A 110 8.51 -4.55 -3.78
CA THR A 110 8.87 -3.50 -4.75
C THR A 110 9.77 -2.43 -4.14
N ASN A 111 9.93 -2.42 -2.82
CA ASN A 111 10.63 -1.37 -2.07
C ASN A 111 10.14 0.05 -2.39
N PHE A 112 8.89 0.17 -2.81
CA PHE A 112 8.31 1.48 -3.10
C PHE A 112 8.13 2.27 -1.81
N ARG A 113 8.52 3.55 -1.83
CA ARG A 113 8.36 4.47 -0.69
C ARG A 113 8.00 5.86 -1.19
N GLN A 114 7.10 6.51 -0.49
CA GLN A 114 6.94 7.96 -0.58
C GLN A 114 8.15 8.60 0.12
N LYS A 115 8.87 9.49 -0.57
CA LYS A 115 10.10 10.09 -0.04
C LYS A 115 9.83 11.36 0.74
N ASP A 116 9.04 12.26 0.19
CA ASP A 116 8.80 13.57 0.79
C ASP A 116 7.56 13.55 1.67
N VAL A 117 7.77 13.49 2.97
CA VAL A 117 6.70 13.48 3.99
C VAL A 117 6.85 14.61 5.01
N LEU A 118 7.94 15.38 4.90
CA LEU A 118 8.18 16.52 5.75
C LEU A 118 7.70 17.78 5.04
N VAL A 119 6.77 18.47 5.65
CA VAL A 119 6.27 19.77 5.20
C VAL A 119 6.91 20.83 6.10
N GLY A 120 7.68 21.71 5.49
CA GLY A 120 8.29 22.85 6.18
C GLY A 120 8.04 24.13 5.43
N THR A 121 8.00 25.24 6.13
CA THR A 121 8.00 26.55 5.48
C THR A 121 9.44 26.86 5.03
N PRO A 122 9.68 27.07 3.72
CA PRO A 122 10.99 27.50 3.26
C PRO A 122 11.39 28.82 3.88
N GLY A 123 12.65 28.95 4.28
CA GLY A 123 13.23 30.23 4.65
C GLY A 123 13.32 31.18 3.42
N ALA A 124 13.80 32.39 3.64
CA ALA A 124 13.99 33.38 2.57
C ALA A 124 14.97 32.93 1.48
N ASP A 125 15.83 31.95 1.79
CA ASP A 125 16.78 31.28 0.90
C ASP A 125 16.20 30.08 0.15
N GLY A 126 14.89 29.78 0.35
CA GLY A 126 14.21 28.62 -0.22
C GLY A 126 14.55 27.30 0.45
N TYR A 127 15.40 27.28 1.48
CA TYR A 127 15.80 26.08 2.20
C TYR A 127 14.79 25.75 3.31
N VAL A 128 14.31 24.51 3.34
CA VAL A 128 13.50 23.99 4.43
C VAL A 128 14.40 23.42 5.51
N ASN A 129 14.49 24.08 6.67
CA ASN A 129 15.27 23.59 7.79
C ASN A 129 14.65 22.28 8.34
N PRO A 130 15.33 21.13 8.26
CA PRO A 130 14.79 19.85 8.73
C PRO A 130 14.39 19.85 10.22
N ARG A 131 14.99 20.71 11.04
CA ARG A 131 14.65 20.85 12.46
C ARG A 131 13.37 21.64 12.70
N MET A 132 12.92 22.41 11.71
CA MET A 132 11.68 23.19 11.75
C MET A 132 10.59 22.59 10.84
N ALA A 133 10.92 21.57 10.07
CA ALA A 133 9.96 20.84 9.25
C ALA A 133 9.10 19.96 10.15
N SER A 134 7.80 20.06 10.01
CA SER A 134 6.83 19.20 10.71
C SER A 134 6.42 18.04 9.81
N PHE A 135 6.32 16.86 10.41
CA PHE A 135 5.69 15.72 9.76
C PHE A 135 4.17 15.96 9.70
N ASP A 136 3.62 15.94 8.50
CA ASP A 136 2.18 16.05 8.29
C ASP A 136 1.61 14.73 7.76
N ALA A 137 0.91 14.01 8.63
CA ALA A 137 0.27 12.75 8.31
C ALA A 137 -0.81 12.88 7.21
N SER A 138 -1.38 14.06 7.01
CA SER A 138 -2.37 14.31 5.95
C SER A 138 -1.78 14.28 4.54
N CYS A 139 -0.44 14.36 4.42
CA CYS A 139 0.30 14.32 3.16
C CYS A 139 0.74 12.92 2.74
N ILE A 140 0.37 11.87 3.48
CA ILE A 140 0.77 10.50 3.20
C ILE A 140 -0.19 9.87 2.18
N TRP A 141 0.30 9.61 0.96
CA TRP A 141 -0.44 8.94 -0.10
C TRP A 141 0.12 7.54 -0.43
N GLY A 142 1.31 7.20 0.04
CA GLY A 142 2.00 5.94 -0.21
C GLY A 142 2.70 5.39 1.03
N PRO A 143 3.29 4.19 0.96
CA PRO A 143 4.02 3.60 2.09
C PRO A 143 5.27 4.42 2.41
N LEU A 144 5.54 4.62 3.69
CA LEU A 144 6.74 5.28 4.19
C LEU A 144 7.91 4.32 4.39
N MET A 145 7.59 3.04 4.64
CA MET A 145 8.58 2.00 4.88
C MET A 145 8.76 1.14 3.62
N GLY A 146 10.00 0.78 3.33
CA GLY A 146 10.35 -0.13 2.25
C GLY A 146 10.01 -1.59 2.57
N ILE A 147 10.87 -2.51 2.13
CA ILE A 147 10.71 -3.94 2.38
C ILE A 147 10.70 -4.21 3.88
N LYS A 148 9.71 -5.00 4.32
CA LYS A 148 9.63 -5.55 5.68
C LYS A 148 9.56 -7.06 5.60
N ALA A 149 10.46 -7.74 6.31
CA ALA A 149 10.40 -9.18 6.47
C ALA A 149 9.79 -9.54 7.83
N HIS A 150 9.08 -10.64 7.87
CA HIS A 150 8.52 -11.18 9.11
C HIS A 150 8.65 -12.70 9.15
N VAL A 151 8.75 -13.22 10.35
CA VAL A 151 8.69 -14.64 10.66
C VAL A 151 7.78 -14.84 11.85
N GLY A 152 7.04 -15.91 11.85
CA GLY A 152 6.16 -16.22 12.96
C GLY A 152 5.78 -17.70 13.03
N PHE A 153 5.13 -18.04 14.12
CA PHE A 153 4.59 -19.37 14.32
C PHE A 153 3.19 -19.29 14.95
N ARG A 154 2.37 -20.29 14.70
CA ARG A 154 1.03 -20.41 15.23
C ARG A 154 0.86 -21.79 15.84
N PHE A 155 0.38 -21.86 17.07
CA PHE A 155 -0.06 -23.09 17.72
C PHE A 155 -1.57 -23.22 17.67
N THR A 156 -2.06 -24.43 17.38
CA THR A 156 -3.47 -24.76 17.43
C THR A 156 -3.70 -25.67 18.66
N LEU A 157 -4.33 -25.10 19.66
CA LEU A 157 -4.73 -25.86 20.86
C LEU A 157 -6.06 -26.55 20.55
N TRP A 158 -6.03 -27.87 20.48
CA TRP A 158 -7.26 -28.68 20.34
C TRP A 158 -7.93 -28.79 21.68
N LYS A 159 -9.15 -28.27 21.80
CA LYS A 159 -10.01 -28.63 22.90
C LYS A 159 -10.59 -30.00 22.55
N LYS A 160 -10.21 -31.07 23.28
CA LYS A 160 -10.95 -32.32 23.21
C LYS A 160 -12.39 -32.03 23.68
N ALA A 161 -13.37 -32.28 22.78
CA ALA A 161 -14.77 -32.33 23.16
C ALA A 161 -15.01 -33.57 24.04
#